data_18772c681f6a3910f6c4b599eb2ccbc8
#
_entry.id   18772c681f6a3910f6c4b599eb2ccbc8
#
_cell.length_a   1.000
_cell.length_b   1.000
_cell.length_c   1.000
_cell.angle_alpha   90.00
_cell.angle_beta   90.00
_cell.angle_gamma   90.00
#
_symmetry.space_group_name_H-M   'P 1'
#
loop_
_entity.id
_entity.type
_entity.pdbx_description
1 polymer ?
#
loop_
_entity_poly.entity_id
_entity_poly.type
_entity_poly.pdbx_seq_one_letter_code
_entity_poly.pdbx_strand_id
1 'polypeptide(L)'
;TFYAKGQTGQQLLLGAYSAMNRQIGRGKIKMHNRHEMLDLVIVDGKARGIIARDLISGKIERHSAHAVVIASGGYGNVFFLSTNAMGSNVTAAWKIHKRGAFFANPCYTQIHPTCIPVSGDHQAKLTLMSESLRNDGRIWVPAKLEDAKLIREGKLKPTQLAEEDRDYYLERRYPAFGNLVPRDIASRAAKERCDAGFGVNKTGEAVYLDFAAAIERYGIDQARLKHLDENDKTL
;
A
#
# COMPACT_ATOMS: atom_id res chain seq x y z
N THR A 1 1.65 1.67 21.90
CA THR A 1 0.92 1.88 20.64
C THR A 1 -0.54 1.50 20.84
N PHE A 2 -1.47 2.36 20.44
CA PHE A 2 -2.90 2.04 20.46
C PHE A 2 -3.27 1.32 19.17
N TYR A 3 -4.09 0.29 19.25
CA TYR A 3 -4.53 -0.49 18.09
C TYR A 3 -5.91 -1.10 18.32
N ALA A 4 -6.58 -1.49 17.24
CA ALA A 4 -7.90 -2.12 17.24
C ALA A 4 -7.87 -3.39 16.35
N LYS A 5 -7.07 -4.39 16.73
CA LYS A 5 -7.02 -5.74 16.17
C LYS A 5 -7.33 -5.81 14.66
N GLY A 6 -6.43 -5.31 13.82
CA GLY A 6 -6.60 -5.28 12.36
C GLY A 6 -7.50 -4.16 11.82
N GLN A 7 -8.33 -3.54 12.63
CA GLN A 7 -9.26 -2.46 12.22
C GLN A 7 -8.80 -1.06 12.64
N THR A 8 -7.54 -0.88 13.00
CA THR A 8 -7.04 0.39 13.55
C THR A 8 -7.28 1.56 12.59
N GLY A 9 -6.98 1.41 11.31
CA GLY A 9 -7.22 2.46 10.31
C GLY A 9 -8.71 2.78 10.13
N GLN A 10 -9.55 1.76 10.08
CA GLN A 10 -11.00 1.92 9.96
C GLN A 10 -11.58 2.62 11.18
N GLN A 11 -11.21 2.22 12.40
CA GLN A 11 -11.70 2.84 13.63
C GLN A 11 -11.24 4.29 13.77
N LEU A 12 -10.00 4.58 13.38
CA LEU A 12 -9.48 5.95 13.35
C LEU A 12 -10.29 6.83 12.38
N LEU A 13 -10.55 6.32 11.17
CA LEU A 13 -11.33 7.04 10.16
C LEU A 13 -12.77 7.27 10.63
N LEU A 14 -13.45 6.23 11.12
CA LEU A 14 -14.83 6.34 11.59
C LEU A 14 -14.96 7.28 12.79
N GLY A 15 -14.01 7.23 13.72
CA GLY A 15 -13.97 8.14 14.87
C GLY A 15 -13.82 9.60 14.44
N ALA A 16 -12.88 9.91 13.56
CA ALA A 16 -12.67 11.24 13.02
C ALA A 16 -13.88 11.73 12.20
N TYR A 17 -14.45 10.87 11.36
CA TYR A 17 -15.63 11.19 10.55
C TYR A 17 -16.86 11.46 11.42
N SER A 18 -17.09 10.67 12.47
CA SER A 18 -18.18 10.89 13.42
C SER A 18 -18.03 12.21 14.19
N ALA A 19 -16.79 12.56 14.58
CA ALA A 19 -16.50 13.85 15.21
C ALA A 19 -16.77 15.03 14.26
N MET A 20 -16.36 14.92 13.01
CA MET A 20 -16.63 15.89 11.96
C MET A 20 -18.13 16.07 11.73
N ASN A 21 -18.90 14.97 11.59
CA ASN A 21 -20.35 15.03 11.38
C ASN A 21 -21.09 15.74 12.52
N ARG A 22 -20.65 15.58 13.77
CA ARG A 22 -21.20 16.36 14.90
C ARG A 22 -21.00 17.88 14.70
N GLN A 23 -19.88 18.30 14.12
CA GLN A 23 -19.65 19.72 13.85
C GLN A 23 -20.42 20.22 12.63
N ILE A 24 -20.64 19.36 11.63
CA ILE A 24 -21.52 19.65 10.50
C ILE A 24 -22.95 19.88 11.03
N GLY A 25 -23.49 18.98 11.86
CA GLY A 25 -24.79 19.12 12.46
C GLY A 25 -24.98 20.37 13.34
N ARG A 26 -23.88 20.91 13.88
CA ARG A 26 -23.85 22.17 14.62
C ARG A 26 -23.66 23.42 13.75
N GLY A 27 -23.61 23.25 12.42
CA GLY A 27 -23.38 24.34 11.47
C GLY A 27 -21.96 24.95 11.50
N LYS A 28 -21.00 24.30 12.20
CA LYS A 28 -19.61 24.79 12.29
C LYS A 28 -18.73 24.36 11.12
N ILE A 29 -19.13 23.32 10.40
CA ILE A 29 -18.43 22.82 9.22
C ILE A 29 -19.44 22.74 8.09
N LYS A 30 -19.06 23.29 6.93
CA LYS A 30 -19.74 23.07 5.66
C LYS A 30 -18.95 22.08 4.83
N MET A 31 -19.55 20.97 4.45
CA MET A 31 -18.93 19.90 3.67
C MET A 31 -19.30 20.07 2.20
N HIS A 32 -18.30 20.08 1.32
CA HIS A 32 -18.47 20.15 -0.14
C HIS A 32 -18.03 18.80 -0.75
N ASN A 33 -18.98 17.85 -0.83
CA ASN A 33 -18.74 16.55 -1.43
C ASN A 33 -18.64 16.67 -2.96
N ARG A 34 -17.85 15.76 -3.58
CA ARG A 34 -17.68 15.72 -5.04
C ARG A 34 -17.23 17.06 -5.64
N HIS A 35 -16.32 17.75 -4.94
CA HIS A 35 -15.68 18.95 -5.43
C HIS A 35 -14.20 18.66 -5.72
N GLU A 36 -13.73 19.15 -6.84
CA GLU A 36 -12.32 19.12 -7.23
C GLU A 36 -11.70 20.47 -6.98
N MET A 37 -10.59 20.53 -6.24
CA MET A 37 -9.78 21.74 -6.11
C MET A 37 -9.08 22.03 -7.44
N LEU A 38 -9.34 23.17 -8.03
CA LEU A 38 -8.73 23.59 -9.28
C LEU A 38 -7.47 24.45 -9.05
N ASP A 39 -7.49 25.33 -8.05
CA ASP A 39 -6.37 26.23 -7.80
C ASP A 39 -6.39 26.81 -6.38
N LEU A 40 -5.23 27.29 -5.93
CA LEU A 40 -5.06 28.07 -4.70
C LEU A 40 -5.12 29.56 -5.01
N VAL A 41 -5.90 30.30 -4.24
CA VAL A 41 -5.96 31.76 -4.32
C VAL A 41 -4.94 32.37 -3.39
N ILE A 42 -4.02 33.18 -3.94
CA ILE A 42 -3.03 33.92 -3.19
C ILE A 42 -3.31 35.45 -3.38
N VAL A 43 -3.40 36.15 -2.27
CA VAL A 43 -3.52 37.60 -2.21
C VAL A 43 -2.47 38.12 -1.24
N ASP A 44 -1.66 39.06 -1.68
CA ASP A 44 -0.55 39.67 -0.90
C ASP A 44 0.36 38.60 -0.26
N GLY A 45 0.74 37.60 -1.04
CA GLY A 45 1.61 36.47 -0.60
C GLY A 45 0.97 35.52 0.41
N LYS A 46 -0.34 35.60 0.68
CA LYS A 46 -1.05 34.76 1.63
C LYS A 46 -2.10 33.89 0.93
N ALA A 47 -2.21 32.65 1.35
CA ALA A 47 -3.30 31.77 0.90
C ALA A 47 -4.64 32.27 1.47
N ARG A 48 -5.57 32.62 0.59
CA ARG A 48 -6.84 33.28 0.95
C ARG A 48 -8.06 32.50 0.49
N GLY A 49 -7.90 31.32 -0.05
CA GLY A 49 -9.00 30.48 -0.48
C GLY A 49 -8.61 29.52 -1.61
N ILE A 50 -9.61 28.90 -2.17
CA ILE A 50 -9.47 27.98 -3.29
C ILE A 50 -10.50 28.24 -4.37
N ILE A 51 -10.20 27.83 -5.58
CA ILE A 51 -11.15 27.64 -6.67
C ILE A 51 -11.47 26.15 -6.75
N ALA A 52 -12.74 25.81 -6.74
CA ALA A 52 -13.21 24.43 -6.84
C ALA A 52 -14.20 24.25 -7.98
N ARG A 53 -14.34 23.03 -8.47
CA ARG A 53 -15.38 22.60 -9.41
C ARG A 53 -16.31 21.63 -8.71
N ASP A 54 -17.59 21.90 -8.74
CA ASP A 54 -18.62 20.91 -8.44
C ASP A 54 -18.63 19.87 -9.59
N LEU A 55 -18.32 18.62 -9.26
CA LEU A 55 -18.22 17.53 -10.26
C LEU A 55 -19.60 17.03 -10.72
N ILE A 56 -20.70 17.45 -10.08
CA ILE A 56 -22.06 17.11 -10.49
C ILE A 56 -22.57 18.11 -11.51
N SER A 57 -22.49 19.40 -11.19
CA SER A 57 -23.01 20.48 -12.02
C SER A 57 -22.01 21.07 -13.00
N GLY A 58 -20.71 20.81 -12.81
CA GLY A 58 -19.61 21.44 -13.55
C GLY A 58 -19.33 22.89 -13.14
N LYS A 59 -20.08 23.44 -12.18
CA LYS A 59 -19.96 24.85 -11.76
C LYS A 59 -18.63 25.12 -11.09
N ILE A 60 -18.02 26.26 -11.44
CA ILE A 60 -16.82 26.76 -10.79
C ILE A 60 -17.21 27.63 -9.59
N GLU A 61 -16.65 27.32 -8.44
CA GLU A 61 -16.94 28.00 -7.18
C GLU A 61 -15.67 28.61 -6.58
N ARG A 62 -15.86 29.71 -5.83
CA ARG A 62 -14.80 30.38 -5.07
C ARG A 62 -15.09 30.21 -3.58
N HIS A 63 -14.12 29.69 -2.86
CA HIS A 63 -14.20 29.54 -1.42
C HIS A 63 -13.10 30.40 -0.77
N SER A 64 -13.51 31.52 -0.15
CA SER A 64 -12.58 32.38 0.58
C SER A 64 -12.32 31.85 1.99
N ALA A 65 -11.10 32.00 2.48
CA ALA A 65 -10.71 31.54 3.81
C ALA A 65 -9.52 32.36 4.36
N HIS A 66 -9.39 32.41 5.68
CA HIS A 66 -8.22 33.03 6.34
C HIS A 66 -6.99 32.11 6.29
N ALA A 67 -7.21 30.80 6.19
CA ALA A 67 -6.16 29.78 6.03
C ALA A 67 -6.66 28.63 5.14
N VAL A 68 -5.75 27.98 4.46
CA VAL A 68 -6.02 26.80 3.62
C VAL A 68 -5.16 25.65 4.11
N VAL A 69 -5.78 24.54 4.49
CA VAL A 69 -5.11 23.30 4.89
C VAL A 69 -5.26 22.28 3.76
N ILE A 70 -4.16 21.71 3.31
CA ILE A 70 -4.15 20.64 2.32
C ILE A 70 -3.92 19.32 3.03
N ALA A 71 -4.94 18.46 2.97
CA ALA A 71 -4.96 17.14 3.57
C ALA A 71 -5.41 16.09 2.55
N SER A 72 -4.92 16.21 1.30
CA SER A 72 -5.30 15.36 0.17
C SER A 72 -4.70 13.94 0.21
N GLY A 73 -3.97 13.59 1.27
CA GLY A 73 -3.29 12.31 1.40
C GLY A 73 -2.08 12.20 0.48
N GLY A 74 -1.65 10.96 0.25
CA GLY A 74 -0.50 10.65 -0.58
C GLY A 74 -0.79 10.69 -2.09
N TYR A 75 0.21 10.35 -2.87
CA TYR A 75 0.15 10.37 -4.35
C TYR A 75 0.63 9.03 -4.96
N GLY A 76 0.31 7.91 -4.31
CA GLY A 76 0.71 6.58 -4.77
C GLY A 76 0.35 6.28 -6.22
N ASN A 77 -0.77 6.82 -6.73
CA ASN A 77 -1.20 6.61 -8.13
C ASN A 77 -0.39 7.38 -9.19
N VAL A 78 0.66 8.10 -8.80
CA VAL A 78 1.70 8.56 -9.73
C VAL A 78 2.57 7.40 -10.19
N PHE A 79 2.67 6.35 -9.39
CA PHE A 79 3.44 5.16 -9.69
C PHE A 79 2.57 4.04 -10.27
N PHE A 80 3.17 3.23 -11.12
CA PHE A 80 2.51 2.07 -11.70
C PHE A 80 2.13 1.05 -10.61
N LEU A 81 0.90 0.54 -10.68
CA LEU A 81 0.35 -0.47 -9.76
C LEU A 81 0.50 -0.11 -8.28
N SER A 82 0.08 1.08 -7.91
CA SER A 82 0.00 1.51 -6.52
C SER A 82 -0.91 0.60 -5.68
N THR A 83 -0.61 0.48 -4.38
CA THR A 83 -1.49 -0.14 -3.39
C THR A 83 -2.53 0.83 -2.83
N ASN A 84 -2.42 2.12 -3.14
CA ASN A 84 -3.31 3.17 -2.61
C ASN A 84 -4.62 3.29 -3.40
N ALA A 85 -5.61 3.94 -2.80
CA ALA A 85 -6.85 4.26 -3.47
C ALA A 85 -6.64 5.16 -4.70
N MET A 86 -7.52 5.06 -5.70
CA MET A 86 -7.42 5.81 -6.97
C MET A 86 -7.39 7.33 -6.79
N GLY A 87 -8.00 7.86 -5.72
CA GLY A 87 -7.94 9.28 -5.37
C GLY A 87 -6.60 9.76 -4.82
N SER A 88 -5.65 8.85 -4.53
CA SER A 88 -4.31 9.20 -4.03
C SER A 88 -3.42 9.67 -5.18
N ASN A 89 -3.70 10.87 -5.70
CA ASN A 89 -2.97 11.50 -6.78
C ASN A 89 -2.35 12.84 -6.32
N VAL A 90 -1.40 13.36 -7.10
CA VAL A 90 -0.63 14.55 -6.71
C VAL A 90 -1.34 15.87 -7.08
N THR A 91 -2.53 15.85 -7.67
CA THR A 91 -3.12 17.01 -8.34
C THR A 91 -3.23 18.24 -7.45
N ALA A 92 -3.80 18.12 -6.24
CA ALA A 92 -3.92 19.24 -5.32
C ALA A 92 -2.56 19.74 -4.82
N ALA A 93 -1.68 18.84 -4.38
CA ALA A 93 -0.33 19.18 -3.92
C ALA A 93 0.50 19.84 -5.03
N TRP A 94 0.41 19.37 -6.27
CA TRP A 94 1.07 19.98 -7.42
C TRP A 94 0.59 21.39 -7.70
N LYS A 95 -0.73 21.63 -7.67
CA LYS A 95 -1.31 22.97 -7.90
C LYS A 95 -0.80 23.97 -6.87
N ILE A 96 -0.67 23.57 -5.62
CA ILE A 96 -0.19 24.41 -4.52
C ILE A 96 1.32 24.65 -4.63
N HIS A 97 2.07 23.63 -4.98
CA HIS A 97 3.50 23.75 -5.23
C HIS A 97 3.78 24.76 -6.35
N LYS A 98 3.03 24.72 -7.45
CA LYS A 98 3.10 25.73 -8.52
C LYS A 98 2.79 27.16 -8.05
N ARG A 99 2.08 27.33 -6.94
CA ARG A 99 1.79 28.62 -6.30
C ARG A 99 2.84 29.04 -5.25
N GLY A 100 3.95 28.29 -5.16
CA GLY A 100 5.10 28.63 -4.33
C GLY A 100 5.20 27.87 -3.00
N ALA A 101 4.30 26.93 -2.70
CA ALA A 101 4.46 26.10 -1.51
C ALA A 101 5.63 25.14 -1.67
N PHE A 102 6.39 24.94 -0.59
CA PHE A 102 7.47 23.97 -0.58
C PHE A 102 6.92 22.55 -0.51
N PHE A 103 7.65 21.63 -1.14
CA PHE A 103 7.37 20.21 -1.12
C PHE A 103 8.52 19.51 -0.38
N ALA A 104 8.23 18.95 0.79
CA ALA A 104 9.26 18.32 1.63
C ALA A 104 9.42 16.84 1.29
N ASN A 105 10.66 16.39 1.17
CA ASN A 105 11.05 14.98 1.04
C ASN A 105 10.27 14.19 -0.05
N PRO A 106 10.14 14.69 -1.29
CA PRO A 106 9.31 14.04 -2.31
C PRO A 106 9.86 12.68 -2.76
N CYS A 107 11.13 12.40 -2.48
CA CYS A 107 11.78 11.13 -2.80
C CYS A 107 11.51 10.02 -1.77
N TYR A 108 10.98 10.33 -0.60
CA TYR A 108 10.68 9.34 0.41
C TYR A 108 9.31 8.73 0.15
N THR A 109 9.32 7.53 -0.43
CA THR A 109 8.11 6.76 -0.71
C THR A 109 7.99 5.59 0.26
N GLN A 110 6.77 5.27 0.67
CA GLN A 110 6.49 4.05 1.42
C GLN A 110 6.26 2.90 0.44
N ILE A 111 6.99 1.80 0.65
CA ILE A 111 6.88 0.59 -0.16
C ILE A 111 6.19 -0.50 0.65
N HIS A 112 5.28 -1.25 0.01
CA HIS A 112 4.59 -2.39 0.60
C HIS A 112 5.06 -3.68 -0.09
N PRO A 113 6.03 -4.42 0.48
CA PRO A 113 6.57 -5.63 -0.15
C PRO A 113 5.61 -6.82 -0.07
N THR A 114 4.61 -6.76 0.83
CA THR A 114 3.65 -7.85 1.06
C THR A 114 2.37 -7.55 0.29
N CYS A 115 2.39 -7.82 -1.01
CA CYS A 115 1.28 -7.58 -1.93
C CYS A 115 0.99 -8.85 -2.75
N ILE A 116 -0.28 -9.07 -3.09
CA ILE A 116 -0.67 -10.09 -4.06
C ILE A 116 -0.36 -9.56 -5.47
N PRO A 117 0.34 -10.32 -6.31
CA PRO A 117 0.59 -9.93 -7.69
C PRO A 117 -0.70 -9.68 -8.48
N VAL A 118 -0.59 -8.93 -9.57
CA VAL A 118 -1.70 -8.73 -10.51
C VAL A 118 -2.18 -10.06 -11.06
N SER A 119 -3.48 -10.32 -10.98
CA SER A 119 -4.09 -11.58 -11.40
C SER A 119 -4.98 -11.46 -12.65
N GLY A 120 -5.14 -10.28 -13.21
CA GLY A 120 -5.97 -10.06 -14.40
C GLY A 120 -5.91 -8.62 -14.93
N ASP A 121 -6.42 -8.43 -16.14
CA ASP A 121 -6.32 -7.17 -16.89
C ASP A 121 -7.11 -5.99 -16.29
N HIS A 122 -8.04 -6.30 -15.40
CA HIS A 122 -8.89 -5.29 -14.78
C HIS A 122 -8.43 -4.85 -13.38
N GLN A 123 -7.32 -5.39 -12.89
CA GLN A 123 -6.80 -5.02 -11.58
C GLN A 123 -6.09 -3.66 -11.65
N ALA A 124 -6.74 -2.61 -11.17
CA ALA A 124 -6.23 -1.24 -11.21
C ALA A 124 -5.14 -0.94 -10.17
N LYS A 125 -4.98 -1.78 -9.16
CA LYS A 125 -3.99 -1.62 -8.07
C LYS A 125 -3.59 -2.97 -7.50
N LEU A 126 -2.44 -3.02 -6.81
CA LEU A 126 -2.02 -4.20 -6.06
C LEU A 126 -2.89 -4.36 -4.80
N THR A 127 -3.21 -5.60 -4.48
CA THR A 127 -3.87 -5.93 -3.21
C THR A 127 -2.82 -6.05 -2.11
N LEU A 128 -2.92 -5.18 -1.11
CA LEU A 128 -2.03 -5.20 0.04
C LEU A 128 -2.43 -6.31 1.00
N MET A 129 -1.46 -7.09 1.44
CA MET A 129 -1.60 -8.07 2.53
C MET A 129 -1.07 -7.49 3.83
N SER A 130 -1.49 -8.06 4.97
CA SER A 130 -0.94 -7.69 6.27
C SER A 130 0.56 -7.96 6.33
N GLU A 131 1.32 -6.98 6.79
CA GLU A 131 2.77 -7.13 6.94
C GLU A 131 3.15 -8.07 8.09
N SER A 132 2.23 -8.31 9.04
CA SER A 132 2.40 -9.28 10.12
C SER A 132 2.62 -10.71 9.59
N LEU A 133 2.21 -11.00 8.36
CA LEU A 133 2.49 -12.28 7.71
C LEU A 133 3.99 -12.61 7.65
N ARG A 134 4.85 -11.60 7.56
CA ARG A 134 6.30 -11.79 7.55
C ARG A 134 6.88 -12.23 8.90
N ASN A 135 6.11 -12.16 10.00
CA ASN A 135 6.54 -12.65 11.30
C ASN A 135 6.71 -14.19 11.32
N ASP A 136 5.87 -14.89 10.57
CA ASP A 136 5.86 -16.35 10.53
C ASP A 136 6.11 -16.89 9.11
N GLY A 137 5.98 -16.06 8.08
CA GLY A 137 6.24 -16.43 6.70
C GLY A 137 7.71 -16.29 6.32
N ARG A 138 8.25 -17.29 5.63
CA ARG A 138 9.60 -17.27 5.05
C ARG A 138 9.55 -16.91 3.58
N ILE A 139 10.35 -15.96 3.16
CA ILE A 139 10.36 -15.46 1.77
C ILE A 139 11.49 -16.15 1.00
N TRP A 140 11.15 -16.76 -0.12
CA TRP A 140 12.11 -17.49 -0.95
C TRP A 140 11.78 -17.44 -2.45
N VAL A 141 12.78 -17.80 -3.25
CA VAL A 141 12.69 -18.10 -4.68
C VAL A 141 13.43 -19.40 -4.96
N PRO A 142 13.21 -20.09 -6.09
CA PRO A 142 14.05 -21.24 -6.48
C PRO A 142 15.53 -20.82 -6.53
N ALA A 143 16.42 -21.71 -6.08
CA ALA A 143 17.86 -21.46 -6.11
C ALA A 143 18.44 -21.56 -7.52
N LYS A 144 17.78 -22.30 -8.43
CA LYS A 144 18.21 -22.53 -9.81
C LYS A 144 17.26 -21.85 -10.79
N LEU A 145 17.81 -21.26 -11.86
CA LEU A 145 17.02 -20.62 -12.93
C LEU A 145 16.12 -21.58 -13.68
N GLU A 146 16.58 -22.82 -13.86
CA GLU A 146 15.80 -23.87 -14.50
C GLU A 146 14.53 -24.20 -13.72
N ASP A 147 14.63 -24.33 -12.40
CA ASP A 147 13.47 -24.59 -11.55
C ASP A 147 12.47 -23.43 -11.58
N ALA A 148 12.97 -22.20 -11.55
CA ALA A 148 12.11 -21.02 -11.70
C ALA A 148 11.36 -21.02 -13.03
N LYS A 149 12.03 -21.40 -14.12
CA LYS A 149 11.41 -21.54 -15.45
C LYS A 149 10.35 -22.66 -15.48
N LEU A 150 10.66 -23.84 -14.95
CA LEU A 150 9.73 -24.96 -14.88
C LEU A 150 8.48 -24.64 -14.05
N ILE A 151 8.65 -23.89 -12.96
CA ILE A 151 7.53 -23.41 -12.14
C ILE A 151 6.64 -22.43 -12.92
N ARG A 152 7.23 -21.45 -13.61
CA ARG A 152 6.48 -20.50 -14.46
C ARG A 152 5.69 -21.20 -15.57
N GLU A 153 6.26 -22.26 -16.13
CA GLU A 153 5.62 -23.11 -17.15
C GLU A 153 4.58 -24.09 -16.57
N GLY A 154 4.45 -24.17 -15.25
CA GLY A 154 3.54 -25.10 -14.58
C GLY A 154 3.99 -26.58 -14.61
N LYS A 155 5.25 -26.83 -14.97
CA LYS A 155 5.84 -28.18 -15.07
C LYS A 155 6.41 -28.69 -13.75
N LEU A 156 6.72 -27.79 -12.81
CA LEU A 156 7.23 -28.10 -11.49
C LEU A 156 6.37 -27.37 -10.43
N LYS A 157 5.93 -28.10 -9.41
CA LYS A 157 5.23 -27.49 -8.27
C LYS A 157 6.23 -27.02 -7.22
N PRO A 158 6.02 -25.87 -6.57
CA PRO A 158 6.90 -25.36 -5.52
C PRO A 158 7.15 -26.35 -4.37
N THR A 159 6.10 -27.13 -4.04
CA THR A 159 6.15 -28.15 -2.98
C THR A 159 7.04 -29.35 -3.30
N GLN A 160 7.48 -29.50 -4.55
CA GLN A 160 8.38 -30.57 -4.98
C GLN A 160 9.86 -30.18 -4.86
N LEU A 161 10.17 -28.89 -4.62
CA LEU A 161 11.52 -28.43 -4.37
C LEU A 161 11.96 -28.80 -2.95
N ALA A 162 13.13 -29.40 -2.85
CA ALA A 162 13.79 -29.63 -1.57
C ALA A 162 14.18 -28.31 -0.89
N GLU A 163 14.42 -28.34 0.39
CA GLU A 163 14.77 -27.11 1.17
C GLU A 163 16.07 -26.48 0.64
N GLU A 164 17.06 -27.28 0.26
CA GLU A 164 18.33 -26.83 -0.30
C GLU A 164 18.22 -26.19 -1.70
N ASP A 165 17.13 -26.46 -2.42
CA ASP A 165 16.83 -25.84 -3.73
C ASP A 165 16.01 -24.56 -3.62
N ARG A 166 15.80 -24.06 -2.39
CA ARG A 166 15.12 -22.80 -2.09
C ARG A 166 16.11 -21.74 -1.61
N ASP A 167 16.18 -20.59 -2.27
CA ASP A 167 16.97 -19.45 -1.81
C ASP A 167 16.14 -18.54 -0.89
N TYR A 168 16.32 -18.67 0.40
CA TYR A 168 15.78 -17.75 1.41
C TYR A 168 16.65 -16.49 1.48
N TYR A 169 16.65 -15.73 0.40
CA TYR A 169 17.60 -14.66 0.12
C TYR A 169 17.62 -13.54 1.17
N LEU A 170 16.52 -13.26 1.87
CA LEU A 170 16.49 -12.26 2.95
C LEU A 170 17.22 -12.79 4.18
N GLU A 171 16.98 -14.03 4.57
CA GLU A 171 17.66 -14.67 5.70
C GLU A 171 19.16 -14.78 5.45
N ARG A 172 19.55 -15.15 4.23
CA ARG A 172 20.95 -15.27 3.83
C ARG A 172 21.69 -13.93 3.77
N ARG A 173 21.04 -12.89 3.21
CA ARG A 173 21.67 -11.56 3.05
C ARG A 173 21.65 -10.71 4.31
N TYR A 174 20.63 -10.88 5.14
CA TYR A 174 20.36 -10.05 6.32
C TYR A 174 20.09 -10.89 7.56
N PRO A 175 21.06 -11.68 8.04
CA PRO A 175 20.83 -12.69 9.09
C PRO A 175 20.32 -12.09 10.40
N ALA A 176 20.62 -10.82 10.69
CA ALA A 176 20.15 -10.14 11.91
C ALA A 176 18.63 -9.86 11.91
N PHE A 177 18.02 -9.74 10.75
CA PHE A 177 16.59 -9.37 10.60
C PHE A 177 15.79 -10.42 9.84
N GLY A 178 16.42 -11.21 8.98
CA GLY A 178 15.78 -12.21 8.15
C GLY A 178 14.63 -11.64 7.35
N ASN A 179 13.46 -12.27 7.44
CA ASN A 179 12.25 -11.82 6.75
C ASN A 179 11.66 -10.50 7.29
N LEU A 180 12.16 -10.01 8.43
CA LEU A 180 11.70 -8.76 9.07
C LEU A 180 12.55 -7.53 8.74
N VAL A 181 13.40 -7.61 7.71
CA VAL A 181 14.11 -6.43 7.20
C VAL A 181 13.14 -5.30 6.85
N PRO A 182 13.58 -4.02 6.89
CA PRO A 182 12.76 -2.88 6.47
C PRO A 182 12.09 -3.11 5.11
N ARG A 183 10.91 -2.54 4.92
CA ARG A 183 10.05 -2.75 3.74
C ARG A 183 10.75 -2.46 2.42
N ASP A 184 11.50 -1.38 2.37
CA ASP A 184 12.24 -0.96 1.19
C ASP A 184 13.36 -1.95 0.82
N ILE A 185 14.04 -2.50 1.82
CA ILE A 185 15.07 -3.53 1.64
C ILE A 185 14.44 -4.82 1.12
N ALA A 186 13.35 -5.29 1.74
CA ALA A 186 12.64 -6.49 1.29
C ALA A 186 12.14 -6.35 -0.15
N SER A 187 11.57 -5.21 -0.50
CA SER A 187 11.05 -4.94 -1.83
C SER A 187 12.15 -4.89 -2.90
N ARG A 188 13.25 -4.19 -2.62
CA ARG A 188 14.40 -4.15 -3.55
C ARG A 188 15.03 -5.52 -3.74
N ALA A 189 15.21 -6.29 -2.66
CA ALA A 189 15.77 -7.63 -2.75
C ALA A 189 14.85 -8.58 -3.54
N ALA A 190 13.53 -8.48 -3.38
CA ALA A 190 12.58 -9.23 -4.20
C ALA A 190 12.68 -8.84 -5.69
N LYS A 191 12.71 -7.55 -5.98
CA LYS A 191 12.88 -7.05 -7.35
C LYS A 191 14.17 -7.57 -8.00
N GLU A 192 15.31 -7.51 -7.30
CA GLU A 192 16.58 -8.05 -7.78
C GLU A 192 16.51 -9.55 -8.13
N ARG A 193 15.79 -10.35 -7.33
CA ARG A 193 15.60 -11.77 -7.64
C ARG A 193 14.73 -11.97 -8.87
N CYS A 194 13.66 -11.20 -8.99
CA CYS A 194 12.79 -11.24 -10.18
C CYS A 194 13.54 -10.81 -11.44
N ASP A 195 14.30 -9.72 -11.41
CA ASP A 195 15.09 -9.20 -12.53
C ASP A 195 16.21 -10.17 -12.94
N ALA A 196 16.77 -10.91 -11.99
CA ALA A 196 17.74 -11.96 -12.24
C ALA A 196 17.12 -13.28 -12.78
N GLY A 197 15.80 -13.32 -12.99
CA GLY A 197 15.10 -14.46 -13.59
C GLY A 197 14.61 -15.53 -12.59
N PHE A 198 14.81 -15.34 -11.28
CA PHE A 198 14.36 -16.29 -10.25
C PHE A 198 12.91 -16.07 -9.81
N GLY A 199 12.27 -15.01 -10.30
CA GLY A 199 10.88 -14.72 -9.97
C GLY A 199 9.92 -15.84 -10.38
N VAL A 200 8.86 -15.97 -9.60
CA VAL A 200 7.81 -16.97 -9.77
C VAL A 200 6.53 -16.33 -10.30
N ASN A 201 5.44 -17.04 -10.39
CA ASN A 201 4.20 -16.79 -11.13
C ASN A 201 4.41 -16.78 -12.67
N LYS A 202 3.35 -16.55 -13.44
CA LYS A 202 3.43 -16.54 -14.92
C LYS A 202 4.32 -15.42 -15.50
N THR A 203 4.37 -14.29 -14.81
CA THR A 203 5.15 -13.11 -15.25
C THR A 203 6.60 -13.12 -14.75
N GLY A 204 6.93 -13.94 -13.76
CA GLY A 204 8.24 -13.92 -13.10
C GLY A 204 8.44 -12.73 -12.15
N GLU A 205 7.38 -12.03 -11.77
CA GLU A 205 7.43 -10.79 -10.97
C GLU A 205 6.97 -11.00 -9.52
N ALA A 206 7.05 -12.23 -9.02
CA ALA A 206 6.65 -12.57 -7.66
C ALA A 206 7.70 -13.43 -6.96
N VAL A 207 7.58 -13.52 -5.65
CA VAL A 207 8.35 -14.41 -4.77
C VAL A 207 7.39 -15.21 -3.89
N TYR A 208 7.84 -16.32 -3.33
CA TYR A 208 7.02 -17.09 -2.40
C TYR A 208 7.09 -16.53 -0.98
N LEU A 209 5.96 -16.58 -0.29
CA LEU A 209 5.84 -16.41 1.14
C LEU A 209 5.29 -17.72 1.72
N ASP A 210 6.13 -18.47 2.42
CA ASP A 210 5.90 -19.83 2.86
C ASP A 210 5.60 -19.90 4.35
N PHE A 211 4.48 -20.52 4.70
CA PHE A 211 4.03 -20.69 6.08
C PHE A 211 4.18 -22.12 6.59
N ALA A 212 4.84 -23.03 5.85
CA ALA A 212 4.95 -24.43 6.23
C ALA A 212 5.44 -24.63 7.67
N ALA A 213 6.53 -23.96 8.04
CA ALA A 213 7.09 -24.02 9.39
C ALA A 213 6.15 -23.45 10.49
N ALA A 214 5.38 -22.42 10.16
CA ALA A 214 4.39 -21.86 11.08
C ALA A 214 3.20 -22.80 11.27
N ILE A 215 2.75 -23.44 10.19
CA ILE A 215 1.68 -24.42 10.21
C ILE A 215 2.10 -25.67 11.01
N GLU A 216 3.33 -26.12 10.84
CA GLU A 216 3.88 -27.24 11.61
C GLU A 216 3.94 -26.92 13.12
N ARG A 217 4.35 -25.68 13.47
CA ARG A 217 4.47 -25.25 14.87
C ARG A 217 3.13 -25.04 15.56
N TYR A 218 2.15 -24.44 14.90
CA TYR A 218 0.91 -23.95 15.51
C TYR A 218 -0.34 -24.74 15.09
N GLY A 219 -0.25 -25.57 14.07
CA GLY A 219 -1.41 -26.10 13.32
C GLY A 219 -2.03 -25.04 12.40
N ILE A 220 -2.73 -25.48 11.37
CA ILE A 220 -3.27 -24.59 10.32
C ILE A 220 -4.26 -23.55 10.85
N ASP A 221 -5.12 -23.96 11.78
CA ASP A 221 -6.14 -23.06 12.33
C ASP A 221 -5.53 -21.94 13.20
N GLN A 222 -4.54 -22.26 14.03
CA GLN A 222 -3.83 -21.27 14.85
C GLN A 222 -2.96 -20.35 14.01
N ALA A 223 -2.30 -20.85 12.98
CA ALA A 223 -1.55 -20.03 12.05
C ALA A 223 -2.45 -19.04 11.29
N ARG A 224 -3.63 -19.47 10.89
CA ARG A 224 -4.65 -18.61 10.29
C ARG A 224 -5.15 -17.55 11.27
N LEU A 225 -5.57 -17.95 12.46
CA LEU A 225 -6.11 -17.04 13.50
C LEU A 225 -5.11 -15.97 13.93
N LYS A 226 -3.83 -16.28 13.95
CA LYS A 226 -2.78 -15.33 14.31
C LYS A 226 -2.67 -14.16 13.33
N HIS A 227 -2.99 -14.38 12.07
CA HIS A 227 -2.83 -13.40 10.98
C HIS A 227 -4.14 -12.86 10.43
N LEU A 228 -5.26 -13.47 10.80
CA LEU A 228 -6.59 -13.00 10.44
C LEU A 228 -7.09 -12.00 11.48
N ASP A 229 -7.84 -11.02 11.03
CA ASP A 229 -8.70 -10.24 11.88
C ASP A 229 -9.74 -11.16 12.52
N GLU A 230 -10.03 -10.99 13.82
CA GLU A 230 -11.05 -11.78 14.53
C GLU A 230 -12.44 -11.76 13.86
N ASN A 231 -12.67 -10.78 12.99
CA ASN A 231 -13.92 -10.62 12.24
C ASN A 231 -13.86 -11.21 10.82
N ASP A 232 -12.70 -11.52 10.33
CA ASP A 232 -12.53 -12.09 8.98
C ASP A 232 -12.13 -13.56 9.08
N LYS A 233 -13.13 -14.40 9.33
CA LYS A 233 -12.99 -15.86 9.40
C LYS A 233 -12.97 -16.51 8.02
N THR A 234 -12.96 -15.70 6.96
CA THR A 234 -12.98 -16.18 5.57
C THR A 234 -11.76 -15.68 4.82
N LEU A 235 -10.73 -16.51 4.75
CA LEU A 235 -9.79 -16.56 3.65
C LEU A 235 -10.03 -17.81 2.85
#